data_56aa0d27d4ea496bfb595b44ac5435b1
#
_entry.id   56aa0d27d4ea496bfb595b44ac5435b1
#
_cell.length_a   1.000
_cell.length_b   1.000
_cell.length_c   1.000
_cell.angle_alpha   90.00
_cell.angle_beta   90.00
_cell.angle_gamma   90.00
#
_symmetry.space_group_name_H-M   'P 1'
#
loop_
_entity.id
_entity.type
_entity.pdbx_description
1 polymer ?
#
loop_
_entity_poly.entity_id
_entity_poly.type
_entity_poly.pdbx_seq_one_letter_code
_entity_poly.pdbx_strand_id
1 'polypeptide(L)'
;LQNINVGVDTGKTQLDIYIRPLDIYFNVTNDEKGIKQAVRTIAKYHPERIVIEATGRLEMPFILACEKANLPYVIANPLHIKKFSGALGHKAKNDRLDAALIAHYAEAIKPKLTQLKSENIRLMSDLVTRRNQLLSMQTMEKNRHQILPQSLASSIKPILTALKNQIAKVENRIEKLIETCPDYQAKNEILQSVPGIGKIAAASLISNVPELGYITNKQAASLIGVAPITRESGSFKGKRMIKGGRMQVRTVLYMAMMSAMQCNPVFKETYQRFLAAGKPKKVALIACVRKMVVILNSMLRDGCMWNGR
;
A
#
# COMPACT_ATOMS: atom_id res chain seq x y z
N LEU A 1 -28.49 18.44 -15.51
CA LEU A 1 -28.35 17.62 -14.29
C LEU A 1 -27.17 18.15 -13.49
N GLN A 2 -27.38 18.55 -12.23
CA GLN A 2 -26.30 18.99 -11.36
C GLN A 2 -25.42 17.78 -11.01
N ASN A 3 -24.09 17.95 -11.12
CA ASN A 3 -23.12 16.90 -10.77
C ASN A 3 -23.05 16.77 -9.24
N ILE A 4 -23.67 15.76 -8.70
CA ILE A 4 -23.69 15.49 -7.25
C ILE A 4 -22.38 14.83 -6.82
N ASN A 5 -21.70 15.43 -5.86
CA ASN A 5 -20.49 14.90 -5.25
C ASN A 5 -20.68 14.78 -3.74
N VAL A 6 -20.28 13.64 -3.19
CA VAL A 6 -20.45 13.34 -1.76
C VAL A 6 -19.08 13.23 -1.12
N GLY A 7 -18.92 13.90 0.01
CA GLY A 7 -17.75 13.75 0.89
C GLY A 7 -18.14 12.99 2.14
N VAL A 8 -17.29 12.06 2.54
CA VAL A 8 -17.49 11.25 3.75
C VAL A 8 -16.25 11.35 4.61
N ASP A 9 -16.39 11.94 5.78
CA ASP A 9 -15.39 11.86 6.83
C ASP A 9 -15.69 10.68 7.76
N THR A 10 -14.64 9.93 8.11
CA THR A 10 -14.78 8.65 8.81
C THR A 10 -14.20 8.72 10.21
N GLY A 11 -15.08 8.78 11.19
CA GLY A 11 -14.75 8.54 12.59
C GLY A 11 -14.86 7.07 12.99
N LYS A 12 -14.35 6.75 14.19
CA LYS A 12 -14.47 5.40 14.76
C LYS A 12 -15.92 4.99 15.00
N THR A 13 -16.74 5.92 15.45
CA THR A 13 -18.14 5.67 15.87
C THR A 13 -19.17 6.30 14.94
N GLN A 14 -18.74 7.21 14.06
CA GLN A 14 -19.63 8.02 13.25
C GLN A 14 -19.05 8.22 11.84
N LEU A 15 -19.94 8.38 10.87
CA LEU A 15 -19.66 8.85 9.52
C LEU A 15 -20.35 10.19 9.33
N ASP A 16 -19.61 11.19 8.89
CA ASP A 16 -20.11 12.53 8.58
C ASP A 16 -20.17 12.69 7.05
N ILE A 17 -21.35 12.98 6.54
CA ILE A 17 -21.64 12.97 5.11
C ILE A 17 -22.12 14.33 4.66
N TYR A 18 -21.52 14.82 3.58
CA TYR A 18 -21.90 16.08 2.95
C TYR A 18 -22.16 15.91 1.46
N ILE A 19 -23.30 16.41 0.99
CA ILE A 19 -23.74 16.31 -0.41
C ILE A 19 -23.68 17.68 -1.08
N ARG A 20 -22.81 17.82 -2.06
CA ARG A 20 -22.60 19.04 -2.83
C ARG A 20 -23.18 18.89 -4.25
N PRO A 21 -23.77 19.93 -4.84
CA PRO A 21 -23.91 21.31 -4.36
C PRO A 21 -25.16 21.59 -3.51
N LEU A 22 -25.87 20.56 -3.04
CA LEU A 22 -27.15 20.71 -2.35
C LEU A 22 -27.05 21.24 -0.91
N ASP A 23 -25.83 21.37 -0.37
CA ASP A 23 -25.54 21.76 1.02
C ASP A 23 -26.24 20.90 2.07
N ILE A 24 -26.38 19.61 1.77
CA ILE A 24 -27.02 18.65 2.67
C ILE A 24 -25.93 17.98 3.52
N TYR A 25 -26.06 18.09 4.84
CA TYR A 25 -25.20 17.42 5.81
C TYR A 25 -26.04 16.54 6.70
N PHE A 26 -25.55 15.33 6.95
CA PHE A 26 -26.08 14.41 7.96
C PHE A 26 -24.98 13.51 8.46
N ASN A 27 -25.21 12.89 9.61
CA ASN A 27 -24.31 11.89 10.16
C ASN A 27 -25.07 10.59 10.48
N VAL A 28 -24.34 9.50 10.57
CA VAL A 28 -24.83 8.18 10.96
C VAL A 28 -23.77 7.48 11.81
N THR A 29 -24.19 6.46 12.55
CA THR A 29 -23.24 5.59 13.27
C THR A 29 -22.37 4.78 12.27
N ASN A 30 -21.08 4.59 12.60
CA ASN A 30 -20.19 3.74 11.78
C ASN A 30 -20.36 2.27 12.16
N ASP A 31 -21.58 1.78 12.02
CA ASP A 31 -22.00 0.38 12.20
C ASP A 31 -22.84 -0.08 11.01
N GLU A 32 -23.23 -1.35 10.98
CA GLU A 32 -23.97 -1.93 9.86
C GLU A 32 -25.29 -1.17 9.57
N LYS A 33 -26.01 -0.76 10.62
CA LYS A 33 -27.31 -0.05 10.49
C LYS A 33 -27.12 1.36 9.92
N GLY A 34 -26.18 2.13 10.49
CA GLY A 34 -25.90 3.49 10.05
C GLY A 34 -25.32 3.52 8.63
N ILE A 35 -24.40 2.61 8.29
CA ILE A 35 -23.83 2.48 6.95
C ILE A 35 -24.93 2.17 5.92
N LYS A 36 -25.85 1.23 6.22
CA LYS A 36 -26.97 0.90 5.36
C LYS A 36 -27.91 2.10 5.14
N GLN A 37 -28.16 2.89 6.19
CA GLN A 37 -28.92 4.13 6.11
C GLN A 37 -28.20 5.17 5.21
N ALA A 38 -26.90 5.39 5.42
CA ALA A 38 -26.10 6.31 4.62
C ALA A 38 -26.12 5.97 3.13
N VAL A 39 -25.83 4.71 2.78
CA VAL A 39 -25.83 4.23 1.39
C VAL A 39 -27.20 4.42 0.73
N ARG A 40 -28.29 4.08 1.42
CA ARG A 40 -29.66 4.30 0.92
C ARG A 40 -29.99 5.78 0.70
N THR A 41 -29.54 6.63 1.61
CA THR A 41 -29.77 8.08 1.51
C THR A 41 -28.99 8.67 0.35
N ILE A 42 -27.70 8.35 0.24
CA ILE A 42 -26.81 8.83 -0.83
C ILE A 42 -27.28 8.36 -2.21
N ALA A 43 -27.75 7.11 -2.33
CA ALA A 43 -28.22 6.55 -3.60
C ALA A 43 -29.39 7.34 -4.22
N LYS A 44 -30.24 7.98 -3.43
CA LYS A 44 -31.36 8.80 -3.91
C LYS A 44 -30.91 10.02 -4.72
N TYR A 45 -29.70 10.48 -4.51
CA TYR A 45 -29.15 11.66 -5.17
C TYR A 45 -28.35 11.34 -6.43
N HIS A 46 -28.19 10.06 -6.79
CA HIS A 46 -27.43 9.60 -7.95
C HIS A 46 -26.06 10.26 -8.07
N PRO A 47 -25.17 10.12 -7.07
CA PRO A 47 -23.89 10.83 -7.04
C PRO A 47 -22.99 10.44 -8.20
N GLU A 48 -22.25 11.42 -8.74
CA GLU A 48 -21.19 11.17 -9.70
C GLU A 48 -19.95 10.58 -9.03
N ARG A 49 -19.69 11.01 -7.78
CA ARG A 49 -18.58 10.51 -6.93
C ARG A 49 -18.93 10.58 -5.45
N ILE A 50 -18.53 9.55 -4.74
CA ILE A 50 -18.52 9.51 -3.27
C ILE A 50 -17.06 9.41 -2.87
N VAL A 51 -16.48 10.47 -2.31
CA VAL A 51 -15.09 10.48 -1.86
C VAL A 51 -15.04 10.28 -0.36
N ILE A 52 -14.22 9.32 0.06
CA ILE A 52 -13.95 9.00 1.47
C ILE A 52 -12.44 9.03 1.71
N GLU A 53 -12.01 9.60 2.81
CA GLU A 53 -10.61 9.62 3.20
C GLU A 53 -10.18 8.26 3.76
N ALA A 54 -9.01 7.75 3.35
CA ALA A 54 -8.44 6.52 3.90
C ALA A 54 -8.03 6.72 5.36
N THR A 55 -8.77 6.12 6.31
CA THR A 55 -8.62 6.33 7.75
C THR A 55 -8.28 5.00 8.46
N GLY A 56 -7.18 4.37 8.04
CA GLY A 56 -6.67 3.18 8.70
C GLY A 56 -7.62 1.98 8.71
N ARG A 57 -8.50 1.85 7.70
CA ARG A 57 -9.51 0.82 7.44
C ARG A 57 -10.88 1.04 8.08
N LEU A 58 -11.09 2.13 8.83
CA LEU A 58 -12.41 2.47 9.36
C LEU A 58 -13.42 2.78 8.22
N GLU A 59 -12.92 3.19 7.06
CA GLU A 59 -13.68 3.45 5.83
C GLU A 59 -14.18 2.17 5.13
N MET A 60 -13.54 1.01 5.38
CA MET A 60 -13.79 -0.21 4.60
C MET A 60 -15.21 -0.76 4.67
N PRO A 61 -15.90 -0.80 5.83
CA PRO A 61 -17.29 -1.26 5.88
C PRO A 61 -18.23 -0.43 5.00
N PHE A 62 -18.04 0.90 4.98
CA PHE A 62 -18.81 1.80 4.12
C PHE A 62 -18.50 1.59 2.63
N ILE A 63 -17.21 1.44 2.28
CA ILE A 63 -16.78 1.16 0.89
C ILE A 63 -17.37 -0.14 0.37
N LEU A 64 -17.35 -1.21 1.19
CA LEU A 64 -17.96 -2.50 0.82
C LEU A 64 -19.47 -2.40 0.60
N ALA A 65 -20.14 -1.55 1.36
CA ALA A 65 -21.55 -1.27 1.19
C ALA A 65 -21.84 -0.47 -0.08
N CYS A 66 -20.98 0.52 -0.42
CA CYS A 66 -21.07 1.23 -1.69
C CYS A 66 -20.85 0.31 -2.90
N GLU A 67 -19.84 -0.58 -2.83
CA GLU A 67 -19.57 -1.58 -3.88
C GLU A 67 -20.80 -2.49 -4.12
N LYS A 68 -21.40 -3.01 -3.04
CA LYS A 68 -22.61 -3.83 -3.13
C LYS A 68 -23.81 -3.08 -3.73
N ALA A 69 -23.86 -1.77 -3.52
CA ALA A 69 -24.92 -0.90 -4.05
C ALA A 69 -24.58 -0.31 -5.45
N ASN A 70 -23.47 -0.71 -6.07
CA ASN A 70 -22.96 -0.17 -7.33
C ASN A 70 -22.83 1.37 -7.34
N LEU A 71 -22.47 1.97 -6.21
CA LEU A 71 -22.26 3.41 -6.11
C LEU A 71 -20.81 3.78 -6.49
N PRO A 72 -20.61 4.92 -7.17
CA PRO A 72 -19.29 5.37 -7.60
C PRO A 72 -18.50 5.95 -6.43
N TYR A 73 -17.47 5.26 -5.96
CA TYR A 73 -16.67 5.71 -4.81
C TYR A 73 -15.18 5.90 -5.16
N VAL A 74 -14.54 6.73 -4.33
CA VAL A 74 -13.10 7.01 -4.38
C VAL A 74 -12.53 6.96 -2.97
N ILE A 75 -11.50 6.15 -2.75
CA ILE A 75 -10.70 6.16 -1.53
C ILE A 75 -9.56 7.18 -1.74
N ALA A 76 -9.68 8.35 -1.12
CA ALA A 76 -8.73 9.43 -1.26
C ALA A 76 -7.54 9.27 -0.30
N ASN A 77 -6.35 9.64 -0.78
CA ASN A 77 -5.17 9.71 0.08
C ASN A 77 -5.28 10.93 1.01
N PRO A 78 -5.13 10.78 2.34
CA PRO A 78 -5.20 11.86 3.31
C PRO A 78 -4.27 13.05 2.99
N LEU A 79 -3.10 12.76 2.43
CA LEU A 79 -2.17 13.81 2.01
C LEU A 79 -2.74 14.71 0.92
N HIS A 80 -3.56 14.18 0.01
CA HIS A 80 -4.19 14.96 -1.06
C HIS A 80 -5.27 15.89 -0.50
N ILE A 81 -6.13 15.37 0.39
CA ILE A 81 -7.16 16.15 1.08
C ILE A 81 -6.50 17.27 1.90
N LYS A 82 -5.46 16.95 2.70
CA LYS A 82 -4.71 17.94 3.47
C LYS A 82 -4.09 19.05 2.61
N LYS A 83 -3.49 18.69 1.46
CA LYS A 83 -2.94 19.70 0.54
C LYS A 83 -4.01 20.57 -0.09
N PHE A 84 -5.15 19.99 -0.43
CA PHE A 84 -6.29 20.71 -0.96
C PHE A 84 -6.87 21.69 0.06
N SER A 85 -7.04 21.27 1.32
CA SER A 85 -7.41 22.13 2.44
C SER A 85 -6.46 23.33 2.60
N GLY A 86 -5.15 23.07 2.54
CA GLY A 86 -4.13 24.12 2.61
C GLY A 86 -4.20 25.10 1.44
N ALA A 87 -4.49 24.63 0.23
CA ALA A 87 -4.66 25.50 -0.96
C ALA A 87 -5.89 26.42 -0.85
N LEU A 88 -6.94 25.98 -0.13
CA LEU A 88 -8.15 26.78 0.13
C LEU A 88 -8.01 27.71 1.34
N GLY A 89 -6.90 27.63 2.10
CA GLY A 89 -6.71 28.44 3.31
C GLY A 89 -7.60 28.06 4.50
N HIS A 90 -8.22 26.86 4.47
CA HIS A 90 -9.06 26.40 5.57
C HIS A 90 -8.24 26.18 6.85
N LYS A 91 -8.61 26.87 7.92
CA LYS A 91 -7.99 26.75 9.27
C LYS A 91 -8.91 26.13 10.32
N ALA A 92 -10.23 26.27 10.13
CA ALA A 92 -11.21 25.69 11.04
C ALA A 92 -11.37 24.19 10.79
N LYS A 93 -11.53 23.42 11.85
CA LYS A 93 -11.70 21.97 11.79
C LYS A 93 -12.90 21.56 12.62
N ASN A 94 -13.90 20.96 11.96
CA ASN A 94 -14.96 20.16 12.59
C ASN A 94 -15.48 19.15 11.55
N ASP A 95 -16.15 18.11 11.99
CA ASP A 95 -16.56 16.97 11.19
C ASP A 95 -17.43 17.38 9.96
N ARG A 96 -18.35 18.33 10.12
CA ARG A 96 -19.14 18.89 9.01
C ARG A 96 -18.27 19.58 7.96
N LEU A 97 -17.29 20.40 8.39
CA LEU A 97 -16.38 21.11 7.49
C LEU A 97 -15.42 20.14 6.80
N ASP A 98 -14.97 19.10 7.49
CA ASP A 98 -14.09 18.09 6.93
C ASP A 98 -14.84 17.27 5.86
N ALA A 99 -16.10 16.86 6.10
CA ALA A 99 -16.94 16.22 5.10
C ALA A 99 -17.25 17.15 3.90
N ALA A 100 -17.53 18.43 4.15
CA ALA A 100 -17.75 19.43 3.09
C ALA A 100 -16.49 19.68 2.25
N LEU A 101 -15.32 19.72 2.87
CA LEU A 101 -14.02 19.81 2.19
C LEU A 101 -13.76 18.60 1.29
N ILE A 102 -14.07 17.40 1.75
CA ILE A 102 -13.92 16.17 0.97
C ILE A 102 -14.89 16.20 -0.24
N ALA A 103 -16.13 16.67 -0.05
CA ALA A 103 -17.09 16.84 -1.15
C ALA A 103 -16.62 17.89 -2.17
N HIS A 104 -16.02 18.98 -1.70
CA HIS A 104 -15.42 20.00 -2.58
C HIS A 104 -14.20 19.46 -3.34
N TYR A 105 -13.37 18.66 -2.69
CA TYR A 105 -12.28 17.95 -3.36
C TYR A 105 -12.81 17.01 -4.48
N ALA A 106 -13.91 16.31 -4.22
CA ALA A 106 -14.54 15.43 -5.22
C ALA A 106 -14.97 16.21 -6.47
N GLU A 107 -15.59 17.37 -6.28
CA GLU A 107 -16.07 18.26 -7.35
C GLU A 107 -14.92 18.91 -8.14
N ALA A 108 -13.94 19.50 -7.43
CA ALA A 108 -12.86 20.27 -8.04
C ALA A 108 -11.80 19.40 -8.74
N ILE A 109 -11.42 18.30 -8.12
CA ILE A 109 -10.31 17.43 -8.60
C ILE A 109 -10.81 16.31 -9.51
N LYS A 110 -12.07 15.89 -9.35
CA LYS A 110 -12.69 14.78 -10.09
C LYS A 110 -11.82 13.52 -10.09
N PRO A 111 -11.43 13.01 -8.92
CA PRO A 111 -10.53 11.87 -8.82
C PRO A 111 -11.14 10.64 -9.49
N LYS A 112 -10.29 9.77 -10.04
CA LYS A 112 -10.71 8.52 -10.67
C LYS A 112 -11.39 7.60 -9.65
N LEU A 113 -12.45 6.92 -10.07
CA LEU A 113 -13.13 5.93 -9.24
C LEU A 113 -12.17 4.82 -8.80
N THR A 114 -12.31 4.39 -7.57
CA THR A 114 -11.51 3.30 -7.01
C THR A 114 -12.12 1.97 -7.43
N GLN A 115 -11.30 1.11 -8.02
CA GLN A 115 -11.64 -0.30 -8.21
C GLN A 115 -11.18 -1.08 -6.98
N LEU A 116 -12.12 -1.71 -6.30
CA LEU A 116 -11.79 -2.52 -5.13
C LEU A 116 -11.03 -3.78 -5.58
N LYS A 117 -9.91 -4.04 -4.92
CA LYS A 117 -9.17 -5.29 -5.12
C LYS A 117 -10.04 -6.48 -4.71
N SER A 118 -9.85 -7.63 -5.36
CA SER A 118 -10.55 -8.86 -4.99
C SER A 118 -10.35 -9.19 -3.50
N GLU A 119 -11.30 -9.91 -2.92
CA GLU A 119 -11.25 -10.30 -1.51
C GLU A 119 -9.95 -11.04 -1.18
N ASN A 120 -9.53 -11.95 -2.05
CA ASN A 120 -8.29 -12.70 -1.89
C ASN A 120 -7.04 -11.80 -1.88
N ILE A 121 -6.98 -10.77 -2.75
CA ILE A 121 -5.87 -9.79 -2.73
C ILE A 121 -5.89 -8.98 -1.44
N ARG A 122 -7.07 -8.58 -0.96
CA ARG A 122 -7.18 -7.86 0.32
C ARG A 122 -6.73 -8.74 1.48
N LEU A 123 -7.22 -9.98 1.55
CA LEU A 123 -6.82 -10.93 2.58
C LEU A 123 -5.31 -11.20 2.56
N MET A 124 -4.71 -11.39 1.37
CA MET A 124 -3.27 -11.54 1.23
C MET A 124 -2.51 -10.32 1.76
N SER A 125 -2.94 -9.12 1.40
CA SER A 125 -2.35 -7.86 1.88
C SER A 125 -2.42 -7.74 3.41
N ASP A 126 -3.54 -8.17 4.00
CA ASP A 126 -3.74 -8.17 5.45
C ASP A 126 -2.83 -9.17 6.17
N LEU A 127 -2.71 -10.37 5.63
CA LEU A 127 -1.81 -11.39 6.17
C LEU A 127 -0.35 -10.92 6.12
N VAL A 128 0.10 -10.36 4.99
CA VAL A 128 1.45 -9.80 4.86
C VAL A 128 1.67 -8.64 5.84
N THR A 129 0.70 -7.77 5.99
CA THR A 129 0.76 -6.64 6.96
C THR A 129 0.84 -7.16 8.39
N ARG A 130 0.00 -8.14 8.75
CA ARG A 130 0.01 -8.76 10.09
C ARG A 130 1.34 -9.44 10.39
N ARG A 131 1.88 -10.17 9.42
CA ARG A 131 3.22 -10.76 9.54
C ARG A 131 4.29 -9.71 9.87
N ASN A 132 4.29 -8.60 9.14
CA ASN A 132 5.26 -7.52 9.34
C ASN A 132 5.12 -6.87 10.73
N GLN A 133 3.90 -6.70 11.24
CA GLN A 133 3.65 -6.23 12.61
C GLN A 133 4.24 -7.20 13.65
N LEU A 134 3.99 -8.49 13.50
CA LEU A 134 4.53 -9.53 14.41
C LEU A 134 6.06 -9.58 14.38
N LEU A 135 6.68 -9.43 13.21
CA LEU A 135 8.14 -9.33 13.09
C LEU A 135 8.71 -8.09 13.76
N SER A 136 8.02 -6.95 13.64
CA SER A 136 8.42 -5.73 14.34
C SER A 136 8.39 -5.91 15.85
N MET A 137 7.33 -6.52 16.39
CA MET A 137 7.22 -6.86 17.81
C MET A 137 8.33 -7.83 18.24
N GLN A 138 8.58 -8.87 17.45
CA GLN A 138 9.66 -9.83 17.72
C GLN A 138 11.04 -9.15 17.76
N THR A 139 11.29 -8.21 16.85
CA THR A 139 12.55 -7.46 16.80
C THR A 139 12.69 -6.58 18.05
N MET A 140 11.61 -5.89 18.47
CA MET A 140 11.63 -5.11 19.70
C MET A 140 11.93 -5.96 20.93
N GLU A 141 11.32 -7.15 21.06
CA GLU A 141 11.57 -8.07 22.18
C GLU A 141 12.98 -8.67 22.15
N LYS A 142 13.52 -9.00 20.96
CA LYS A 142 14.92 -9.43 20.82
C LYS A 142 15.90 -8.35 21.27
N ASN A 143 15.67 -7.10 20.91
CA ASN A 143 16.51 -5.98 21.33
C ASN A 143 16.44 -5.79 22.85
N ARG A 144 15.24 -5.86 23.45
CA ARG A 144 15.07 -5.80 24.91
C ARG A 144 15.80 -6.92 25.62
N HIS A 145 15.74 -8.14 25.08
CA HIS A 145 16.42 -9.30 25.65
C HIS A 145 17.95 -9.13 25.75
N GLN A 146 18.55 -8.33 24.83
CA GLN A 146 19.99 -8.09 24.81
C GLN A 146 20.46 -7.08 25.87
N ILE A 147 19.56 -6.19 26.31
CA ILE A 147 19.91 -5.06 27.22
C ILE A 147 19.34 -5.22 28.63
N LEU A 148 18.36 -6.11 28.83
CA LEU A 148 17.76 -6.34 30.15
C LEU A 148 18.66 -7.24 31.03
N PRO A 149 18.61 -7.05 32.37
CA PRO A 149 19.25 -7.95 33.33
C PRO A 149 18.77 -9.39 33.19
N GLN A 150 19.66 -10.35 33.49
CA GLN A 150 19.36 -11.79 33.35
C GLN A 150 18.09 -12.19 34.13
N SER A 151 17.82 -11.57 35.25
CA SER A 151 16.62 -11.81 36.10
C SER A 151 15.32 -11.53 35.34
N LEU A 152 15.29 -10.59 34.39
CA LEU A 152 14.12 -10.24 33.58
C LEU A 152 14.10 -10.94 32.23
N ALA A 153 15.22 -11.46 31.75
CA ALA A 153 15.32 -12.12 30.46
C ALA A 153 14.39 -13.35 30.34
N SER A 154 14.10 -14.03 31.43
CA SER A 154 13.16 -15.15 31.49
C SER A 154 11.73 -14.77 31.10
N SER A 155 11.30 -13.53 31.36
CA SER A 155 9.95 -13.03 31.00
C SER A 155 9.78 -12.82 29.48
N ILE A 156 10.87 -12.63 28.73
CA ILE A 156 10.84 -12.35 27.29
C ILE A 156 10.75 -13.63 26.45
N LYS A 157 11.34 -14.73 26.92
CA LYS A 157 11.36 -16.01 26.17
C LYS A 157 9.96 -16.52 25.76
N PRO A 158 8.94 -16.55 26.65
CA PRO A 158 7.57 -16.95 26.28
C PRO A 158 6.97 -16.05 25.20
N ILE A 159 7.20 -14.73 25.27
CA ILE A 159 6.71 -13.76 24.29
C ILE A 159 7.34 -14.02 22.93
N LEU A 160 8.65 -14.21 22.87
CA LEU A 160 9.36 -14.53 21.62
C LEU A 160 8.86 -15.84 20.99
N THR A 161 8.60 -16.88 21.83
CA THR A 161 8.04 -18.16 21.37
C THR A 161 6.63 -17.97 20.81
N ALA A 162 5.76 -17.22 21.51
CA ALA A 162 4.41 -16.92 21.07
C ALA A 162 4.44 -16.15 19.71
N LEU A 163 5.29 -15.14 19.60
CA LEU A 163 5.46 -14.37 18.37
C LEU A 163 5.94 -15.26 17.21
N LYS A 164 6.94 -16.12 17.44
CA LYS A 164 7.44 -17.09 16.43
C LYS A 164 6.30 -17.99 15.94
N ASN A 165 5.50 -18.54 16.85
CA ASN A 165 4.38 -19.42 16.50
C ASN A 165 3.29 -18.67 15.73
N GLN A 166 2.98 -17.41 16.10
CA GLN A 166 2.00 -16.61 15.37
C GLN A 166 2.49 -16.21 13.97
N ILE A 167 3.78 -15.90 13.81
CA ILE A 167 4.38 -15.63 12.50
C ILE A 167 4.23 -16.86 11.60
N ALA A 168 4.60 -18.06 12.09
CA ALA A 168 4.46 -19.31 11.34
C ALA A 168 3.01 -19.58 10.92
N LYS A 169 2.03 -19.35 11.82
CA LYS A 169 0.60 -19.50 11.48
C LYS A 169 0.16 -18.56 10.37
N VAL A 170 0.63 -17.31 10.38
CA VAL A 170 0.30 -16.33 9.33
C VAL A 170 0.98 -16.71 8.01
N GLU A 171 2.23 -17.16 8.04
CA GLU A 171 2.96 -17.62 6.85
C GLU A 171 2.27 -18.83 6.20
N ASN A 172 1.84 -19.82 6.98
CA ASN A 172 1.07 -20.96 6.48
C ASN A 172 -0.26 -20.54 5.83
N ARG A 173 -0.93 -19.52 6.36
CA ARG A 173 -2.16 -18.98 5.75
C ARG A 173 -1.88 -18.28 4.41
N ILE A 174 -0.75 -17.57 4.30
CA ILE A 174 -0.30 -16.95 3.05
C ILE A 174 -0.04 -18.05 2.00
N GLU A 175 0.68 -19.11 2.36
CA GLU A 175 0.98 -20.23 1.46
C GLU A 175 -0.31 -20.90 0.96
N LYS A 176 -1.22 -21.23 1.85
CA LYS A 176 -2.52 -21.83 1.49
C LYS A 176 -3.32 -20.94 0.53
N LEU A 177 -3.32 -19.61 0.75
CA LEU A 177 -4.03 -18.69 -0.12
C LEU A 177 -3.41 -18.63 -1.52
N ILE A 178 -2.08 -18.75 -1.64
CA ILE A 178 -1.39 -18.84 -2.93
C ILE A 178 -1.77 -20.15 -3.63
N GLU A 179 -1.74 -21.29 -2.92
CA GLU A 179 -2.04 -22.62 -3.46
C GLU A 179 -3.49 -22.75 -3.94
N THR A 180 -4.44 -22.10 -3.26
CA THR A 180 -5.86 -22.17 -3.62
C THR A 180 -6.27 -21.27 -4.80
N CYS A 181 -5.39 -20.36 -5.24
CA CYS A 181 -5.68 -19.43 -6.33
C CYS A 181 -4.70 -19.67 -7.49
N PRO A 182 -5.10 -20.29 -8.61
CA PRO A 182 -4.21 -20.61 -9.74
C PRO A 182 -3.45 -19.39 -10.29
N ASP A 183 -4.09 -18.21 -10.39
CA ASP A 183 -3.44 -16.98 -10.82
C ASP A 183 -2.31 -16.54 -9.86
N TYR A 184 -2.49 -16.74 -8.55
CA TYR A 184 -1.45 -16.41 -7.56
C TYR A 184 -0.32 -17.44 -7.60
N GLN A 185 -0.63 -18.71 -7.81
CA GLN A 185 0.36 -19.76 -7.95
C GLN A 185 1.27 -19.49 -9.15
N ALA A 186 0.71 -19.23 -10.34
CA ALA A 186 1.49 -18.93 -11.53
C ALA A 186 2.40 -17.70 -11.35
N LYS A 187 1.85 -16.61 -10.79
CA LYS A 187 2.65 -15.41 -10.48
C LYS A 187 3.72 -15.67 -9.44
N ASN A 188 3.41 -16.47 -8.43
CA ASN A 188 4.34 -16.83 -7.36
C ASN A 188 5.52 -17.64 -7.88
N GLU A 189 5.28 -18.61 -8.77
CA GLU A 189 6.31 -19.41 -9.43
C GLU A 189 7.25 -18.54 -10.28
N ILE A 190 6.69 -17.64 -11.11
CA ILE A 190 7.47 -16.68 -11.89
C ILE A 190 8.35 -15.81 -10.98
N LEU A 191 7.78 -15.23 -9.93
CA LEU A 191 8.52 -14.34 -9.04
C LEU A 191 9.63 -15.07 -8.27
N GLN A 192 9.35 -16.26 -7.74
CA GLN A 192 10.31 -17.04 -6.98
C GLN A 192 11.41 -17.69 -7.84
N SER A 193 11.23 -17.76 -9.15
CA SER A 193 12.29 -18.22 -10.05
C SER A 193 13.52 -17.30 -10.03
N VAL A 194 13.34 -16.01 -9.61
CA VAL A 194 14.45 -15.06 -9.46
C VAL A 194 15.20 -15.34 -8.16
N PRO A 195 16.49 -15.77 -8.20
CA PRO A 195 17.28 -15.99 -6.99
C PRO A 195 17.34 -14.72 -6.13
N GLY A 196 16.92 -14.84 -4.87
CA GLY A 196 16.78 -13.74 -3.93
C GLY A 196 15.34 -13.30 -3.65
N ILE A 197 14.37 -13.75 -4.46
CA ILE A 197 12.94 -13.55 -4.19
C ILE A 197 12.40 -14.79 -3.48
N GLY A 198 12.14 -14.68 -2.19
CA GLY A 198 11.49 -15.75 -1.42
C GLY A 198 9.96 -15.63 -1.40
N LYS A 199 9.29 -16.65 -0.84
CA LYS A 199 7.82 -16.76 -0.74
C LYS A 199 7.12 -15.47 -0.27
N ILE A 200 7.64 -14.84 0.79
CA ILE A 200 7.04 -13.63 1.36
C ILE A 200 7.24 -12.40 0.47
N ALA A 201 8.37 -12.31 -0.21
CA ALA A 201 8.60 -11.21 -1.17
C ALA A 201 7.63 -11.34 -2.36
N ALA A 202 7.44 -12.55 -2.87
CA ALA A 202 6.47 -12.84 -3.92
C ALA A 202 5.03 -12.54 -3.47
N ALA A 203 4.60 -13.02 -2.30
CA ALA A 203 3.28 -12.74 -1.73
C ALA A 203 3.05 -11.22 -1.54
N SER A 204 4.06 -10.49 -1.06
CA SER A 204 4.00 -9.03 -0.92
C SER A 204 3.84 -8.32 -2.27
N LEU A 205 4.50 -8.78 -3.32
CA LEU A 205 4.35 -8.23 -4.66
C LEU A 205 2.95 -8.51 -5.23
N ILE A 206 2.48 -9.75 -5.16
CA ILE A 206 1.15 -10.16 -5.64
C ILE A 206 0.05 -9.33 -4.97
N SER A 207 0.10 -9.15 -3.66
CA SER A 207 -0.95 -8.46 -2.90
C SER A 207 -0.85 -6.94 -2.97
N ASN A 208 0.35 -6.40 -2.89
CA ASN A 208 0.54 -4.96 -2.78
C ASN A 208 0.87 -4.26 -4.10
N VAL A 209 1.25 -5.00 -5.15
CA VAL A 209 1.50 -4.46 -6.49
C VAL A 209 0.86 -5.35 -7.57
N PRO A 210 -0.47 -5.58 -7.52
CA PRO A 210 -1.16 -6.42 -8.50
C PRO A 210 -1.08 -5.87 -9.92
N GLU A 211 -0.67 -4.61 -10.08
CA GLU A 211 -0.48 -3.93 -11.36
C GLU A 211 0.77 -4.41 -12.12
N LEU A 212 1.70 -5.12 -11.46
CA LEU A 212 2.90 -5.66 -12.14
C LEU A 212 2.50 -6.62 -13.26
N GLY A 213 3.16 -6.47 -14.39
CA GLY A 213 2.84 -7.16 -15.64
C GLY A 213 1.86 -6.39 -16.55
N TYR A 214 1.10 -5.43 -16.00
CA TYR A 214 0.13 -4.64 -16.77
C TYR A 214 0.54 -3.17 -16.97
N ILE A 215 1.58 -2.71 -16.31
CA ILE A 215 2.08 -1.34 -16.36
C ILE A 215 3.47 -1.26 -17.01
N THR A 216 3.83 -0.06 -17.46
CA THR A 216 5.16 0.17 -18.01
C THR A 216 6.24 0.08 -16.92
N ASN A 217 7.48 -0.24 -17.30
CA ASN A 217 8.61 -0.33 -16.39
C ASN A 217 8.88 0.98 -15.62
N LYS A 218 8.61 2.14 -16.25
CA LYS A 218 8.69 3.46 -15.59
C LYS A 218 7.63 3.62 -14.52
N GLN A 219 6.40 3.22 -14.83
CA GLN A 219 5.29 3.25 -13.86
C GLN A 219 5.53 2.28 -12.70
N ALA A 220 6.00 1.06 -12.94
CA ALA A 220 6.34 0.10 -11.90
C ALA A 220 7.41 0.64 -10.93
N ALA A 221 8.50 1.21 -11.47
CA ALA A 221 9.55 1.82 -10.67
C ALA A 221 9.05 3.02 -9.84
N SER A 222 8.17 3.84 -10.41
CA SER A 222 7.55 4.99 -9.73
C SER A 222 6.57 4.54 -8.64
N LEU A 223 5.72 3.55 -8.93
CA LEU A 223 4.71 3.02 -8.02
C LEU A 223 5.36 2.42 -6.75
N ILE A 224 6.48 1.73 -6.90
CA ILE A 224 7.26 1.19 -5.77
C ILE A 224 8.10 2.27 -5.09
N GLY A 225 8.36 3.38 -5.78
CA GLY A 225 9.14 4.50 -5.25
C GLY A 225 10.66 4.27 -5.33
N VAL A 226 11.13 3.56 -6.37
CA VAL A 226 12.56 3.36 -6.67
C VAL A 226 13.02 4.16 -7.90
N ALA A 227 12.15 4.93 -8.52
CA ALA A 227 12.50 5.88 -9.55
C ALA A 227 13.09 7.16 -8.91
N PRO A 228 14.29 7.61 -9.33
CA PRO A 228 14.84 8.88 -8.86
C PRO A 228 13.98 10.05 -9.34
N ILE A 229 13.64 10.95 -8.42
CA ILE A 229 12.91 12.19 -8.73
C ILE A 229 13.92 13.32 -8.84
N THR A 230 13.85 14.08 -9.92
CA THR A 230 14.59 15.31 -10.13
C THR A 230 14.09 16.42 -9.20
N ARG A 231 15.02 17.20 -8.67
CA ARG A 231 14.74 18.42 -7.90
C ARG A 231 15.58 19.54 -8.54
N GLU A 232 15.04 20.11 -9.59
CA GLU A 232 15.70 21.15 -10.36
C GLU A 232 14.74 22.35 -10.44
N SER A 233 15.24 23.54 -10.15
CA SER A 233 14.52 24.80 -10.28
C SER A 233 15.49 25.91 -10.67
N GLY A 234 15.26 26.51 -11.83
CA GLY A 234 16.18 27.53 -12.37
C GLY A 234 17.63 27.01 -12.48
N SER A 235 18.57 27.73 -11.90
CA SER A 235 19.99 27.32 -11.85
C SER A 235 20.30 26.23 -10.83
N PHE A 236 19.37 25.90 -9.92
CA PHE A 236 19.59 24.89 -8.87
C PHE A 236 19.41 23.47 -9.41
N LYS A 237 20.48 22.69 -9.43
CA LYS A 237 20.47 21.25 -9.75
C LYS A 237 20.66 20.43 -8.48
N GLY A 238 19.56 20.03 -7.85
CA GLY A 238 19.56 19.22 -6.64
C GLY A 238 19.91 17.75 -6.92
N LYS A 239 20.37 17.03 -5.88
CA LYS A 239 20.59 15.58 -5.97
C LYS A 239 19.28 14.84 -6.22
N ARG A 240 19.29 13.93 -7.20
CA ARG A 240 18.16 13.04 -7.47
C ARG A 240 17.99 12.04 -6.33
N MET A 241 16.80 11.97 -5.75
CA MET A 241 16.49 11.09 -4.63
C MET A 241 15.20 10.30 -4.90
N ILE A 242 15.13 9.09 -4.37
CA ILE A 242 13.88 8.33 -4.36
C ILE A 242 12.91 8.92 -3.31
N LYS A 243 11.62 9.04 -3.66
CA LYS A 243 10.58 9.56 -2.76
C LYS A 243 9.21 8.97 -3.11
N GLY A 244 8.35 8.83 -2.10
CA GLY A 244 6.98 8.33 -2.31
C GLY A 244 6.92 6.85 -2.64
N GLY A 245 5.86 6.45 -3.33
CA GLY A 245 5.57 5.07 -3.70
C GLY A 245 5.20 4.16 -2.52
N ARG A 246 5.07 2.87 -2.78
CA ARG A 246 4.68 1.84 -1.79
C ARG A 246 5.88 1.42 -0.94
N MET A 247 6.11 2.16 0.15
CA MET A 247 7.29 1.98 1.01
C MET A 247 7.43 0.55 1.54
N GLN A 248 6.33 -0.10 1.91
CA GLN A 248 6.35 -1.49 2.40
C GLN A 248 6.95 -2.45 1.36
N VAL A 249 6.55 -2.33 0.10
CA VAL A 249 7.07 -3.14 -1.01
C VAL A 249 8.54 -2.83 -1.25
N ARG A 250 8.91 -1.55 -1.24
CA ARG A 250 10.32 -1.14 -1.40
C ARG A 250 11.21 -1.75 -0.32
N THR A 251 10.75 -1.80 0.94
CA THR A 251 11.49 -2.42 2.04
C THR A 251 11.66 -3.93 1.82
N VAL A 252 10.62 -4.63 1.40
CA VAL A 252 10.68 -6.06 1.08
C VAL A 252 11.67 -6.33 -0.06
N LEU A 253 11.60 -5.55 -1.14
CA LEU A 253 12.51 -5.69 -2.28
C LEU A 253 13.96 -5.30 -1.94
N TYR A 254 14.15 -4.35 -1.02
CA TYR A 254 15.48 -4.04 -0.51
C TYR A 254 16.09 -5.24 0.19
N MET A 255 15.35 -5.93 1.06
CA MET A 255 15.81 -7.14 1.74
C MET A 255 16.00 -8.31 0.76
N ALA A 256 15.12 -8.48 -0.21
CA ALA A 256 15.26 -9.46 -1.27
C ALA A 256 16.54 -9.20 -2.10
N MET A 257 16.86 -7.93 -2.38
CA MET A 257 18.10 -7.58 -3.07
C MET A 257 19.35 -7.88 -2.24
N MET A 258 19.31 -7.70 -0.92
CA MET A 258 20.42 -8.10 -0.05
C MET A 258 20.70 -9.60 -0.15
N SER A 259 19.66 -10.43 -0.22
CA SER A 259 19.79 -11.88 -0.48
C SER A 259 20.29 -12.14 -1.91
N ALA A 260 19.73 -11.46 -2.92
CA ALA A 260 20.12 -11.62 -4.32
C ALA A 260 21.61 -11.28 -4.56
N MET A 261 22.16 -10.32 -3.81
CA MET A 261 23.60 -10.02 -3.88
C MET A 261 24.49 -11.21 -3.55
N GLN A 262 23.99 -12.17 -2.79
CA GLN A 262 24.75 -13.36 -2.38
C GLN A 262 24.55 -14.53 -3.36
N CYS A 263 23.35 -14.73 -3.87
CA CYS A 263 22.97 -15.91 -4.63
C CYS A 263 22.71 -15.69 -6.13
N ASN A 264 22.69 -14.43 -6.61
CA ASN A 264 22.41 -14.11 -8.01
C ASN A 264 23.57 -13.36 -8.66
N PRO A 265 24.34 -14.00 -9.57
CA PRO A 265 25.50 -13.40 -10.22
C PRO A 265 25.19 -12.11 -10.98
N VAL A 266 24.03 -12.06 -11.67
CA VAL A 266 23.60 -10.91 -12.49
C VAL A 266 23.43 -9.64 -11.65
N PHE A 267 22.83 -9.76 -10.45
CA PHE A 267 22.69 -8.61 -9.56
C PHE A 267 23.99 -8.25 -8.87
N LYS A 268 24.79 -9.25 -8.48
CA LYS A 268 26.12 -9.05 -7.90
C LYS A 268 27.01 -8.26 -8.85
N GLU A 269 27.10 -8.66 -10.10
CA GLU A 269 27.88 -8.03 -11.14
C GLU A 269 27.36 -6.61 -11.46
N THR A 270 26.04 -6.46 -11.58
CA THR A 270 25.41 -5.14 -11.76
C THR A 270 25.74 -4.18 -10.62
N TYR A 271 25.74 -4.66 -9.38
CA TYR A 271 26.09 -3.87 -8.20
C TYR A 271 27.56 -3.44 -8.23
N GLN A 272 28.48 -4.36 -8.52
CA GLN A 272 29.92 -4.04 -8.64
C GLN A 272 30.18 -2.99 -9.73
N ARG A 273 29.51 -3.11 -10.89
CA ARG A 273 29.60 -2.12 -11.95
C ARG A 273 29.13 -0.73 -11.50
N PHE A 274 28.06 -0.66 -10.69
CA PHE A 274 27.61 0.62 -10.15
C PHE A 274 28.57 1.21 -9.12
N LEU A 275 29.24 0.39 -8.31
CA LEU A 275 30.27 0.85 -7.40
C LEU A 275 31.50 1.36 -8.16
N ALA A 276 31.96 0.62 -9.18
CA ALA A 276 33.08 1.04 -10.04
C ALA A 276 32.78 2.37 -10.77
N ALA A 277 31.50 2.62 -11.09
CA ALA A 277 31.05 3.91 -11.64
C ALA A 277 30.90 5.03 -10.58
N GLY A 278 31.44 4.85 -9.36
CA GLY A 278 31.46 5.87 -8.30
C GLY A 278 30.15 6.05 -7.53
N LYS A 279 29.15 5.15 -7.66
CA LYS A 279 27.91 5.30 -6.89
C LYS A 279 28.09 4.89 -5.42
N PRO A 280 27.55 5.66 -4.45
CA PRO A 280 27.53 5.24 -3.05
C PRO A 280 26.81 3.90 -2.88
N LYS A 281 27.26 3.05 -1.95
CA LYS A 281 26.74 1.68 -1.70
C LYS A 281 25.21 1.58 -1.67
N LYS A 282 24.53 2.45 -0.89
CA LYS A 282 23.06 2.46 -0.80
C LYS A 282 22.39 2.87 -2.11
N VAL A 283 22.97 3.80 -2.86
CA VAL A 283 22.46 4.25 -4.16
C VAL A 283 22.59 3.13 -5.19
N ALA A 284 23.74 2.44 -5.23
CA ALA A 284 23.98 1.29 -6.10
C ALA A 284 22.97 0.16 -5.80
N LEU A 285 22.73 -0.13 -4.52
CA LEU A 285 21.75 -1.15 -4.10
C LEU A 285 20.33 -0.81 -4.55
N ILE A 286 19.87 0.44 -4.36
CA ILE A 286 18.55 0.88 -4.82
C ILE A 286 18.45 0.86 -6.36
N ALA A 287 19.53 1.14 -7.07
CA ALA A 287 19.57 1.02 -8.53
C ALA A 287 19.39 -0.46 -8.97
N CYS A 288 19.99 -1.41 -8.22
CA CYS A 288 19.75 -2.85 -8.43
C CYS A 288 18.30 -3.23 -8.12
N VAL A 289 17.71 -2.71 -7.03
CA VAL A 289 16.26 -2.92 -6.73
C VAL A 289 15.40 -2.41 -7.88
N ARG A 290 15.69 -1.23 -8.44
CA ARG A 290 14.97 -0.72 -9.61
C ARG A 290 15.10 -1.66 -10.82
N LYS A 291 16.29 -2.20 -11.08
CA LYS A 291 16.51 -3.19 -12.15
C LYS A 291 15.69 -4.46 -11.89
N MET A 292 15.69 -4.97 -10.64
CA MET A 292 14.86 -6.11 -10.24
C MET A 292 13.37 -5.84 -10.50
N VAL A 293 12.83 -4.69 -10.13
CA VAL A 293 11.43 -4.31 -10.38
C VAL A 293 11.10 -4.35 -11.87
N VAL A 294 11.98 -3.81 -12.71
CA VAL A 294 11.81 -3.82 -14.18
C VAL A 294 11.77 -5.25 -14.71
N ILE A 295 12.68 -6.09 -14.26
CA ILE A 295 12.74 -7.50 -14.65
C ILE A 295 11.49 -8.24 -14.22
N LEU A 296 11.09 -8.13 -12.94
CA LEU A 296 9.89 -8.78 -12.42
C LEU A 296 8.61 -8.32 -13.15
N ASN A 297 8.52 -7.03 -13.49
CA ASN A 297 7.39 -6.51 -14.28
C ASN A 297 7.36 -7.12 -15.69
N SER A 298 8.50 -7.25 -16.36
CA SER A 298 8.59 -7.86 -17.68
C SER A 298 8.29 -9.36 -17.64
N MET A 299 8.84 -10.09 -16.65
CA MET A 299 8.59 -11.53 -16.48
C MET A 299 7.11 -11.84 -16.27
N LEU A 300 6.42 -11.05 -15.42
CA LEU A 300 4.97 -11.21 -15.19
C LEU A 300 4.14 -10.86 -16.41
N ARG A 301 4.56 -9.86 -17.21
CA ARG A 301 3.90 -9.49 -18.47
C ARG A 301 4.03 -10.59 -19.52
N ASP A 302 5.22 -11.15 -19.63
CA ASP A 302 5.59 -12.10 -20.70
C ASP A 302 5.34 -13.56 -20.26
N GLY A 303 4.92 -13.80 -19.01
CA GLY A 303 4.64 -15.12 -18.46
C GLY A 303 5.90 -16.02 -18.40
N CYS A 304 7.10 -15.45 -18.28
CA CYS A 304 8.35 -16.21 -18.39
C CYS A 304 9.08 -16.31 -17.04
N MET A 305 9.78 -17.42 -16.84
CA MET A 305 10.65 -17.67 -15.70
C MET A 305 12.00 -16.95 -15.84
N TRP A 306 12.71 -16.77 -14.75
CA TRP A 306 14.07 -16.25 -14.74
C TRP A 306 15.04 -17.18 -15.53
N ASN A 307 15.76 -16.60 -16.46
CA ASN A 307 16.70 -17.35 -17.33
C ASN A 307 18.19 -16.97 -17.12
N GLY A 308 18.47 -16.17 -16.07
CA GLY A 308 19.87 -15.82 -15.75
C GLY A 308 20.51 -14.76 -16.66
N ARG A 309 19.74 -14.10 -17.53
CA ARG A 309 20.24 -13.09 -18.47
C ARG A 309 19.76 -11.67 -18.15
#